data_c8bce0932148db2a9358110022164deb
#
_entry.id   c8bce0932148db2a9358110022164deb
#
_cell.length_a   1.000
_cell.length_b   1.000
_cell.length_c   1.000
_cell.angle_alpha   90.00
_cell.angle_beta   90.00
_cell.angle_gamma   90.00
#
_symmetry.space_group_name_H-M   'P 1'
#
loop_
_entity.id
_entity.type
_entity.pdbx_description
1 polymer ?
#
loop_
_entity_poly.entity_id
_entity_poly.type
_entity_poly.pdbx_seq_one_letter_code
_entity_poly.pdbx_strand_id
1 'polypeptide(L)'
;MIPVPGFKGRRVAVFGLGRSGITAARALQAGGAVPVLWDDGVSGRMQAEAEGFLVEDLTRADWSGFAALVLSPGAPLTHPKPHWTVERAHGACVPVIGDVELFARALDALPRGQRPRVVAITGTNGKSTTTALIGWVLKSAGLSVHLGGNIGIGVLALPAPTPDAVYVIEVSSYQLDLTTRFAPDVAILTNISPDHLDRHGGMEGYVAAKQRIFQAQVAEALALVGVDEAWGQGIATDLREHGRRICTVSTSAHPRGGGDPVRGVSTTLAESQQPKNWVPASAGMSGIEAAPGALTADGDVLADLSAARSLPGRHNAQNAAFAYAAARALGVLHEAAVEGLMTFPGLAHRMEAVGRLGAVRFINDSKGTNADAARQALSSYPSVFWIAGGKAKEGGVEALRDLFPHVAKAYLIGEAAEAFAETLGDTPHILAHTMERAVEMAGADAAKAGGEQVVLLSPACASFDQFPDFEVRGEAFRAAVLALGAKAEPAA
;
A
#
# COMPACT_ATOMS: atom_id res chain seq x y z
N MET A 1 -13.95 14.57 -8.20
CA MET A 1 -13.96 13.58 -9.29
C MET A 1 -13.19 14.14 -10.47
N ILE A 2 -12.40 13.32 -11.14
CA ILE A 2 -11.53 13.70 -12.26
C ILE A 2 -12.23 13.32 -13.56
N PRO A 3 -12.70 14.28 -14.40
CA PRO A 3 -13.28 13.99 -15.70
C PRO A 3 -12.23 13.39 -16.65
N VAL A 4 -12.61 12.39 -17.44
CA VAL A 4 -11.71 11.72 -18.39
C VAL A 4 -12.04 12.16 -19.82
N PRO A 5 -11.31 13.10 -20.41
CA PRO A 5 -11.50 13.51 -21.80
C PRO A 5 -10.93 12.45 -22.77
N GLY A 6 -11.15 12.67 -24.07
CA GLY A 6 -10.61 11.80 -25.13
C GLY A 6 -11.57 10.72 -25.64
N PHE A 7 -12.71 10.54 -24.96
CA PHE A 7 -13.76 9.60 -25.39
C PHE A 7 -15.10 10.32 -25.68
N LYS A 8 -15.09 11.63 -25.88
CA LYS A 8 -16.31 12.43 -26.08
C LYS A 8 -17.17 11.86 -27.22
N GLY A 9 -18.44 11.58 -26.91
CA GLY A 9 -19.41 11.01 -27.82
C GLY A 9 -19.18 9.54 -28.18
N ARG A 10 -18.14 8.89 -27.67
CA ARG A 10 -17.80 7.50 -27.95
C ARG A 10 -18.34 6.56 -26.87
N ARG A 11 -18.78 5.38 -27.27
CA ARG A 11 -19.18 4.31 -26.34
C ARG A 11 -17.91 3.69 -25.70
N VAL A 12 -17.93 3.52 -24.40
CA VAL A 12 -16.87 2.87 -23.62
C VAL A 12 -17.51 1.77 -22.77
N ALA A 13 -17.12 0.52 -22.99
CA ALA A 13 -17.58 -0.57 -22.16
C ALA A 13 -16.92 -0.50 -20.77
N VAL A 14 -17.70 -0.69 -19.70
CA VAL A 14 -17.21 -0.74 -18.33
C VAL A 14 -17.67 -2.06 -17.71
N PHE A 15 -16.71 -2.91 -17.34
CA PHE A 15 -17.00 -4.20 -16.73
C PHE A 15 -16.48 -4.26 -15.29
N GLY A 16 -17.35 -4.80 -14.40
CA GLY A 16 -17.10 -4.91 -12.97
C GLY A 16 -17.52 -3.64 -12.23
N LEU A 17 -18.76 -3.63 -11.73
CA LEU A 17 -19.45 -2.45 -11.20
C LEU A 17 -19.27 -2.26 -9.68
N GLY A 18 -18.14 -2.73 -9.15
CA GLY A 18 -17.68 -2.33 -7.82
C GLY A 18 -17.24 -0.87 -7.79
N ARG A 19 -16.64 -0.47 -6.67
CA ARG A 19 -16.23 0.93 -6.42
C ARG A 19 -15.44 1.57 -7.58
N SER A 20 -14.45 0.86 -8.14
CA SER A 20 -13.62 1.38 -9.24
C SER A 20 -14.42 1.55 -10.54
N GLY A 21 -15.25 0.57 -10.89
CA GLY A 21 -16.02 0.61 -12.15
C GLY A 21 -17.08 1.72 -12.19
N ILE A 22 -17.87 1.86 -11.12
CA ILE A 22 -18.86 2.95 -11.04
C ILE A 22 -18.16 4.33 -11.06
N THR A 23 -17.02 4.45 -10.35
CA THR A 23 -16.26 5.70 -10.37
C THR A 23 -15.70 6.01 -11.75
N ALA A 24 -15.21 4.99 -12.47
CA ALA A 24 -14.73 5.14 -13.85
C ALA A 24 -15.86 5.56 -14.80
N ALA A 25 -17.05 4.96 -14.65
CA ALA A 25 -18.22 5.33 -15.44
C ALA A 25 -18.62 6.80 -15.25
N ARG A 26 -18.67 7.27 -14.00
CA ARG A 26 -18.95 8.68 -13.67
C ARG A 26 -17.89 9.62 -14.27
N ALA A 27 -16.62 9.27 -14.19
CA ALA A 27 -15.50 10.07 -14.70
C ALA A 27 -15.53 10.14 -16.24
N LEU A 28 -15.84 9.03 -16.93
CA LEU A 28 -16.04 8.97 -18.38
C LEU A 28 -17.23 9.83 -18.82
N GLN A 29 -18.36 9.70 -18.14
CA GLN A 29 -19.57 10.50 -18.42
C GLN A 29 -19.30 11.99 -18.25
N ALA A 30 -18.61 12.39 -17.17
CA ALA A 30 -18.18 13.76 -16.94
C ALA A 30 -17.22 14.29 -18.02
N GLY A 31 -16.44 13.41 -18.67
CA GLY A 31 -15.59 13.71 -19.82
C GLY A 31 -16.33 13.71 -21.16
N GLY A 32 -17.64 13.43 -21.15
CA GLY A 32 -18.50 13.42 -22.34
C GLY A 32 -18.53 12.11 -23.11
N ALA A 33 -18.00 11.01 -22.56
CA ALA A 33 -18.16 9.67 -23.12
C ALA A 33 -19.58 9.12 -22.87
N VAL A 34 -19.92 8.03 -23.56
CA VAL A 34 -21.12 7.23 -23.32
C VAL A 34 -20.67 5.89 -22.69
N PRO A 35 -20.59 5.82 -21.34
CA PRO A 35 -20.24 4.56 -20.68
C PRO A 35 -21.40 3.57 -20.80
N VAL A 36 -21.06 2.32 -21.13
CA VAL A 36 -21.99 1.19 -21.25
C VAL A 36 -21.55 0.15 -20.23
N LEU A 37 -22.37 -0.08 -19.22
CA LEU A 37 -21.99 -0.80 -18.02
C LEU A 37 -22.50 -2.24 -18.04
N TRP A 38 -21.68 -3.14 -17.51
CA TRP A 38 -22.07 -4.53 -17.27
C TRP A 38 -21.30 -5.14 -16.10
N ASP A 39 -21.97 -6.03 -15.39
CA ASP A 39 -21.40 -6.87 -14.35
C ASP A 39 -22.06 -8.26 -14.42
N ASP A 40 -21.35 -9.32 -14.08
CA ASP A 40 -21.94 -10.65 -13.99
C ASP A 40 -22.91 -10.75 -12.80
N GLY A 41 -22.69 -9.96 -11.75
CA GLY A 41 -23.58 -9.82 -10.59
C GLY A 41 -24.79 -8.91 -10.85
N VAL A 42 -25.97 -9.35 -10.45
CA VAL A 42 -27.23 -8.58 -10.64
C VAL A 42 -27.23 -7.29 -9.82
N SER A 43 -26.67 -7.31 -8.58
CA SER A 43 -26.68 -6.16 -7.67
C SER A 43 -25.93 -4.96 -8.25
N GLY A 44 -24.76 -5.18 -8.87
CA GLY A 44 -23.99 -4.11 -9.51
C GLY A 44 -24.75 -3.48 -10.68
N ARG A 45 -25.43 -4.29 -11.48
CA ARG A 45 -26.25 -3.79 -12.60
C ARG A 45 -27.44 -2.96 -12.11
N MET A 46 -28.16 -3.44 -11.09
CA MET A 46 -29.28 -2.70 -10.50
C MET A 46 -28.83 -1.35 -9.90
N GLN A 47 -27.69 -1.32 -9.24
CA GLN A 47 -27.11 -0.06 -8.74
C GLN A 47 -26.79 0.91 -9.87
N ALA A 48 -26.17 0.44 -10.94
CA ALA A 48 -25.83 1.25 -12.11
C ALA A 48 -27.07 1.84 -12.79
N GLU A 49 -28.12 1.04 -12.97
CA GLU A 49 -29.42 1.49 -13.51
C GLU A 49 -30.06 2.54 -12.60
N ALA A 50 -30.06 2.32 -11.28
CA ALA A 50 -30.57 3.28 -10.31
C ALA A 50 -29.83 4.62 -10.33
N GLU A 51 -28.55 4.62 -10.71
CA GLU A 51 -27.74 5.83 -10.92
C GLU A 51 -27.94 6.45 -12.31
N GLY A 52 -28.77 5.86 -13.17
CA GLY A 52 -29.09 6.38 -14.50
C GLY A 52 -28.05 6.05 -15.58
N PHE A 53 -27.19 5.07 -15.36
CA PHE A 53 -26.26 4.60 -16.40
C PHE A 53 -26.94 3.68 -17.40
N LEU A 54 -26.41 3.67 -18.64
CA LEU A 54 -26.77 2.70 -19.65
C LEU A 54 -26.17 1.33 -19.26
N VAL A 55 -27.05 0.39 -18.90
CA VAL A 55 -26.69 -1.01 -18.67
C VAL A 55 -27.12 -1.82 -19.88
N GLU A 56 -26.18 -2.50 -20.52
CA GLU A 56 -26.41 -3.30 -21.72
C GLU A 56 -25.71 -4.65 -21.61
N ASP A 57 -26.38 -5.71 -22.04
CA ASP A 57 -25.78 -7.05 -22.04
C ASP A 57 -24.58 -7.13 -22.99
N LEU A 58 -23.39 -6.97 -22.45
CA LEU A 58 -22.14 -7.00 -23.20
C LEU A 58 -21.84 -8.39 -23.81
N THR A 59 -22.54 -9.46 -23.41
CA THR A 59 -22.39 -10.78 -24.06
C THR A 59 -22.95 -10.79 -25.48
N ARG A 60 -23.87 -9.88 -25.77
CA ARG A 60 -24.59 -9.74 -27.07
C ARG A 60 -24.24 -8.46 -27.80
N ALA A 61 -23.48 -7.56 -27.20
CA ALA A 61 -23.14 -6.26 -27.79
C ALA A 61 -22.22 -6.42 -29.02
N ASP A 62 -22.31 -5.45 -29.94
CA ASP A 62 -21.32 -5.28 -31.00
C ASP A 62 -20.08 -4.56 -30.44
N TRP A 63 -19.02 -5.31 -30.26
CA TRP A 63 -17.78 -4.80 -29.67
C TRP A 63 -17.00 -3.86 -30.58
N SER A 64 -17.22 -3.89 -31.90
CA SER A 64 -16.55 -2.98 -32.84
C SER A 64 -16.93 -1.51 -32.61
N GLY A 65 -18.05 -1.26 -31.95
CA GLY A 65 -18.54 0.08 -31.63
C GLY A 65 -17.92 0.69 -30.35
N PHE A 66 -17.16 -0.07 -29.60
CA PHE A 66 -16.52 0.45 -28.35
C PHE A 66 -15.16 1.06 -28.61
N ALA A 67 -14.88 2.17 -27.92
CA ALA A 67 -13.59 2.86 -27.97
C ALA A 67 -12.54 2.24 -27.04
N ALA A 68 -12.99 1.61 -25.95
CA ALA A 68 -12.19 0.88 -24.98
C ALA A 68 -13.09 -0.02 -24.12
N LEU A 69 -12.50 -1.02 -23.51
CA LEU A 69 -13.02 -1.74 -22.35
C LEU A 69 -12.30 -1.21 -21.09
N VAL A 70 -13.03 -0.64 -20.16
CA VAL A 70 -12.55 -0.38 -18.81
C VAL A 70 -12.84 -1.60 -17.95
N LEU A 71 -11.78 -2.30 -17.57
CA LEU A 71 -11.86 -3.55 -16.81
C LEU A 71 -11.61 -3.28 -15.33
N SER A 72 -12.50 -3.79 -14.46
CA SER A 72 -12.22 -3.80 -13.02
C SER A 72 -10.97 -4.64 -12.71
N PRO A 73 -10.07 -4.18 -11.82
CA PRO A 73 -8.89 -4.96 -11.42
C PRO A 73 -9.22 -6.36 -10.86
N GLY A 74 -10.44 -6.56 -10.35
CA GLY A 74 -10.94 -7.86 -9.90
C GLY A 74 -11.09 -8.90 -11.00
N ALA A 75 -11.41 -8.51 -12.24
CA ALA A 75 -11.57 -9.41 -13.36
C ALA A 75 -10.20 -9.84 -13.94
N PRO A 76 -9.99 -11.13 -14.27
CA PRO A 76 -8.72 -11.59 -14.82
C PRO A 76 -8.42 -11.00 -16.20
N LEU A 77 -7.25 -10.37 -16.34
CA LEU A 77 -6.75 -9.93 -17.64
C LEU A 77 -6.15 -11.09 -18.44
N THR A 78 -5.39 -11.97 -17.79
CA THR A 78 -4.65 -13.06 -18.41
C THR A 78 -4.86 -14.41 -17.72
N HIS A 79 -4.67 -14.49 -16.41
CA HIS A 79 -4.65 -15.73 -15.63
C HIS A 79 -5.75 -15.80 -14.56
N PRO A 80 -6.24 -17.02 -14.25
CA PRO A 80 -5.86 -18.33 -14.84
C PRO A 80 -6.31 -18.47 -16.30
N LYS A 81 -7.29 -17.69 -16.73
CA LYS A 81 -7.72 -17.44 -18.11
C LYS A 81 -8.26 -16.02 -18.21
N PRO A 82 -8.17 -15.37 -19.39
CA PRO A 82 -8.77 -14.06 -19.59
C PRO A 82 -10.29 -14.10 -19.30
N HIS A 83 -10.79 -13.03 -18.73
CA HIS A 83 -12.23 -12.86 -18.59
C HIS A 83 -12.88 -12.77 -19.98
N TRP A 84 -14.10 -13.26 -20.14
CA TRP A 84 -14.79 -13.28 -21.45
C TRP A 84 -14.88 -11.90 -22.11
N THR A 85 -14.98 -10.81 -21.32
CA THR A 85 -14.96 -9.43 -21.85
C THR A 85 -13.62 -9.07 -22.47
N VAL A 86 -12.51 -9.56 -21.92
CA VAL A 86 -11.15 -9.36 -22.47
C VAL A 86 -11.03 -10.07 -23.81
N GLU A 87 -11.51 -11.33 -23.89
CA GLU A 87 -11.51 -12.09 -25.15
C GLU A 87 -12.31 -11.37 -26.23
N ARG A 88 -13.50 -10.85 -25.89
CA ARG A 88 -14.34 -10.07 -26.81
C ARG A 88 -13.66 -8.78 -27.25
N ALA A 89 -13.08 -8.02 -26.33
CA ALA A 89 -12.36 -6.80 -26.62
C ALA A 89 -11.19 -7.04 -27.58
N HIS A 90 -10.36 -8.06 -27.29
CA HIS A 90 -9.22 -8.43 -28.14
C HIS A 90 -9.69 -8.88 -29.53
N GLY A 91 -10.76 -9.69 -29.64
CA GLY A 91 -11.34 -10.13 -30.91
C GLY A 91 -11.83 -8.98 -31.77
N ALA A 92 -12.23 -7.86 -31.17
CA ALA A 92 -12.67 -6.65 -31.82
C ALA A 92 -11.58 -5.54 -31.91
N CYS A 93 -10.34 -5.82 -31.55
CA CYS A 93 -9.25 -4.85 -31.48
C CYS A 93 -9.55 -3.64 -30.57
N VAL A 94 -10.37 -3.83 -29.52
CA VAL A 94 -10.72 -2.82 -28.52
C VAL A 94 -9.67 -2.84 -27.39
N PRO A 95 -9.04 -1.72 -27.07
CA PRO A 95 -8.05 -1.69 -25.98
C PRO A 95 -8.70 -1.94 -24.62
N VAL A 96 -8.04 -2.76 -23.78
CA VAL A 96 -8.44 -3.03 -22.40
C VAL A 96 -7.59 -2.14 -21.48
N ILE A 97 -8.25 -1.34 -20.65
CA ILE A 97 -7.61 -0.35 -19.78
C ILE A 97 -8.26 -0.37 -18.39
N GLY A 98 -7.59 0.25 -17.41
CA GLY A 98 -8.09 0.38 -16.04
C GLY A 98 -8.35 1.82 -15.60
N ASP A 99 -8.74 1.98 -14.36
CA ASP A 99 -8.99 3.28 -13.71
C ASP A 99 -7.73 4.15 -13.64
N VAL A 100 -6.55 3.55 -13.37
CA VAL A 100 -5.27 4.27 -13.34
C VAL A 100 -4.85 4.74 -14.73
N GLU A 101 -5.14 3.97 -15.79
CA GLU A 101 -4.90 4.41 -17.17
C GLU A 101 -5.83 5.58 -17.54
N LEU A 102 -7.09 5.55 -17.10
CA LEU A 102 -8.01 6.68 -17.30
C LEU A 102 -7.51 7.95 -16.58
N PHE A 103 -6.98 7.80 -15.36
CA PHE A 103 -6.36 8.91 -14.63
C PHE A 103 -5.16 9.47 -15.40
N ALA A 104 -4.26 8.60 -15.90
CA ALA A 104 -3.12 9.03 -16.71
C ALA A 104 -3.57 9.83 -17.96
N ARG A 105 -4.58 9.34 -18.66
CA ARG A 105 -5.15 10.05 -19.84
C ARG A 105 -5.77 11.38 -19.48
N ALA A 106 -6.41 11.49 -18.32
CA ALA A 106 -6.93 12.76 -17.84
C ALA A 106 -5.81 13.79 -17.60
N LEU A 107 -4.68 13.34 -17.01
CA LEU A 107 -3.52 14.20 -16.79
C LEU A 107 -2.81 14.58 -18.10
N ASP A 108 -2.71 13.64 -19.05
CA ASP A 108 -2.07 13.90 -20.36
C ASP A 108 -2.85 14.93 -21.20
N ALA A 109 -4.14 15.06 -20.95
CA ALA A 109 -4.99 16.06 -21.62
C ALA A 109 -4.83 17.48 -21.06
N LEU A 110 -4.15 17.66 -19.93
CA LEU A 110 -3.92 18.96 -19.33
C LEU A 110 -2.85 19.74 -20.10
N PRO A 111 -2.98 21.09 -20.22
CA PRO A 111 -1.94 21.91 -20.79
C PRO A 111 -0.60 21.76 -20.04
N ARG A 112 0.51 21.97 -20.74
CA ARG A 112 1.84 22.01 -20.11
C ARG A 112 1.85 23.06 -18.98
N GLY A 113 2.38 22.70 -17.82
CA GLY A 113 2.42 23.57 -16.64
C GLY A 113 1.15 23.57 -15.77
N GLN A 114 0.08 22.88 -16.21
CA GLN A 114 -1.12 22.65 -15.40
C GLN A 114 -1.22 21.23 -14.83
N ARG A 115 -0.26 20.38 -15.17
CA ARG A 115 -0.21 19.01 -14.68
C ARG A 115 0.24 18.99 -13.22
N PRO A 116 -0.51 18.33 -12.31
CA PRO A 116 -0.10 18.09 -10.93
C PRO A 116 1.09 17.16 -10.88
N ARG A 117 1.77 17.10 -9.75
CA ARG A 117 2.76 16.07 -9.49
C ARG A 117 2.12 14.78 -9.00
N VAL A 118 2.71 13.66 -9.36
CA VAL A 118 2.21 12.32 -9.02
C VAL A 118 3.30 11.49 -8.36
N VAL A 119 3.03 11.00 -7.17
CA VAL A 119 3.79 9.96 -6.48
C VAL A 119 2.99 8.68 -6.55
N ALA A 120 3.55 7.63 -7.11
CA ALA A 120 2.89 6.34 -7.22
C ALA A 120 3.64 5.27 -6.42
N ILE A 121 2.91 4.43 -5.69
CA ILE A 121 3.47 3.42 -4.82
C ILE A 121 2.92 2.05 -5.17
N THR A 122 3.81 1.08 -5.43
CA THR A 122 3.50 -0.33 -5.56
C THR A 122 4.46 -1.19 -4.74
N GLY A 123 4.24 -2.48 -4.71
CA GLY A 123 5.01 -3.48 -3.99
C GLY A 123 4.13 -4.59 -3.44
N THR A 124 4.67 -5.58 -2.78
CA THR A 124 3.87 -6.60 -2.09
C THR A 124 3.37 -6.06 -0.76
N ASN A 125 4.25 -5.61 0.10
CA ASN A 125 3.96 -5.11 1.44
C ASN A 125 4.39 -3.64 1.61
N GLY A 126 3.85 -2.94 2.62
CA GLY A 126 4.23 -1.56 2.95
C GLY A 126 3.56 -0.46 2.13
N LYS A 127 2.89 -0.76 1.01
CA LYS A 127 2.26 0.23 0.12
C LYS A 127 1.41 1.27 0.85
N SER A 128 0.41 0.83 1.58
CA SER A 128 -0.55 1.74 2.23
C SER A 128 0.10 2.59 3.31
N THR A 129 1.04 2.01 4.09
CA THR A 129 1.80 2.77 5.09
C THR A 129 2.66 3.82 4.42
N THR A 130 3.41 3.45 3.37
CA THR A 130 4.24 4.39 2.60
C THR A 130 3.39 5.50 1.99
N THR A 131 2.24 5.15 1.39
CA THR A 131 1.30 6.11 0.78
C THR A 131 0.78 7.12 1.82
N ALA A 132 0.33 6.63 2.98
CA ALA A 132 -0.18 7.50 4.04
C ALA A 132 0.92 8.35 4.67
N LEU A 133 2.10 7.77 4.89
CA LEU A 133 3.24 8.46 5.45
C LEU A 133 3.73 9.59 4.53
N ILE A 134 3.84 9.33 3.22
CA ILE A 134 4.12 10.37 2.23
C ILE A 134 3.06 11.45 2.28
N GLY A 135 1.77 11.06 2.26
CA GLY A 135 0.66 12.01 2.32
C GLY A 135 0.71 12.88 3.57
N TRP A 136 1.05 12.31 4.72
CA TRP A 136 1.22 13.03 5.98
C TRP A 136 2.38 14.02 5.92
N VAL A 137 3.58 13.55 5.56
CA VAL A 137 4.79 14.38 5.46
C VAL A 137 4.56 15.57 4.53
N LEU A 138 3.98 15.35 3.36
CA LEU A 138 3.72 16.40 2.39
C LEU A 138 2.68 17.40 2.89
N LYS A 139 1.60 16.94 3.55
CA LYS A 139 0.58 17.81 4.15
C LYS A 139 1.15 18.64 5.30
N SER A 140 1.95 18.02 6.18
CA SER A 140 2.61 18.73 7.28
C SER A 140 3.58 19.79 6.78
N ALA A 141 4.19 19.57 5.60
CA ALA A 141 5.01 20.56 4.91
C ALA A 141 4.20 21.62 4.12
N GLY A 142 2.86 21.63 4.23
CA GLY A 142 1.99 22.65 3.63
C GLY A 142 1.61 22.42 2.16
N LEU A 143 1.87 21.22 1.58
CA LEU A 143 1.47 20.93 0.20
C LEU A 143 -0.01 20.52 0.11
N SER A 144 -0.63 20.82 -1.05
CA SER A 144 -1.99 20.36 -1.38
C SER A 144 -1.94 18.89 -1.84
N VAL A 145 -2.34 17.96 -0.98
CA VAL A 145 -2.17 16.51 -1.21
C VAL A 145 -3.50 15.80 -1.36
N HIS A 146 -3.64 15.03 -2.46
CA HIS A 146 -4.73 14.11 -2.73
C HIS A 146 -4.23 12.67 -2.66
N LEU A 147 -4.76 11.90 -1.72
CA LEU A 147 -4.34 10.54 -1.42
C LEU A 147 -5.43 9.53 -1.80
N GLY A 148 -5.07 8.48 -2.55
CA GLY A 148 -6.05 7.47 -2.97
C GLY A 148 -5.46 6.37 -3.87
N GLY A 149 -6.31 5.78 -4.69
CA GLY A 149 -5.97 4.67 -5.59
C GLY A 149 -6.51 3.34 -5.07
N ASN A 150 -5.65 2.36 -4.86
CA ASN A 150 -6.02 1.05 -4.31
C ASN A 150 -6.39 1.10 -2.82
N ILE A 151 -6.10 2.21 -2.14
CA ILE A 151 -6.47 2.48 -0.74
C ILE A 151 -7.45 3.65 -0.68
N GLY A 152 -8.42 3.58 0.24
CA GLY A 152 -9.34 4.67 0.52
C GLY A 152 -10.17 5.08 -0.68
N ILE A 153 -9.94 6.27 -1.20
CA ILE A 153 -10.68 6.85 -2.32
C ILE A 153 -10.09 6.39 -3.66
N GLY A 154 -10.93 5.83 -4.56
CA GLY A 154 -10.50 5.47 -5.91
C GLY A 154 -9.92 6.67 -6.67
N VAL A 155 -8.90 6.43 -7.50
CA VAL A 155 -8.10 7.50 -8.14
C VAL A 155 -8.94 8.52 -8.90
N LEU A 156 -9.99 8.10 -9.60
CA LEU A 156 -10.86 8.99 -10.37
C LEU A 156 -11.88 9.75 -9.51
N ALA A 157 -12.12 9.32 -8.26
CA ALA A 157 -12.98 10.03 -7.31
C ALA A 157 -12.27 11.18 -6.59
N LEU A 158 -10.95 11.28 -6.69
CA LEU A 158 -10.16 12.36 -6.12
C LEU A 158 -10.57 13.72 -6.70
N PRO A 159 -10.26 14.84 -6.02
CA PRO A 159 -10.50 16.19 -6.54
C PRO A 159 -9.91 16.40 -7.94
N ALA A 160 -10.43 17.35 -8.68
CA ALA A 160 -9.91 17.71 -10.01
C ALA A 160 -8.45 18.20 -9.92
N PRO A 161 -7.60 17.92 -10.95
CA PRO A 161 -6.20 18.33 -10.94
C PRO A 161 -6.02 19.85 -10.91
N THR A 162 -5.09 20.30 -10.07
CA THR A 162 -4.57 21.68 -10.05
C THR A 162 -3.04 21.64 -10.11
N PRO A 163 -2.36 22.67 -10.63
CA PRO A 163 -0.91 22.67 -10.82
C PRO A 163 -0.10 22.50 -9.53
N ASP A 164 -0.65 22.94 -8.41
CA ASP A 164 -0.06 22.92 -7.07
C ASP A 164 -0.36 21.61 -6.31
N ALA A 165 -1.28 20.78 -6.83
CA ALA A 165 -1.64 19.52 -6.20
C ALA A 165 -0.56 18.45 -6.35
N VAL A 166 -0.47 17.59 -5.34
CA VAL A 166 0.31 16.36 -5.36
C VAL A 166 -0.63 15.18 -5.16
N TYR A 167 -0.67 14.28 -6.13
CA TYR A 167 -1.42 13.04 -6.02
C TYR A 167 -0.49 11.95 -5.49
N VAL A 168 -0.86 11.31 -4.37
CA VAL A 168 -0.14 10.18 -3.78
C VAL A 168 -1.01 8.95 -3.97
N ILE A 169 -0.63 8.08 -4.91
CA ILE A 169 -1.50 7.02 -5.43
C ILE A 169 -0.91 5.64 -5.12
N GLU A 170 -1.62 4.86 -4.31
CA GLU A 170 -1.33 3.44 -4.17
C GLU A 170 -1.83 2.68 -5.39
N VAL A 171 -0.99 1.82 -5.99
CA VAL A 171 -1.34 1.06 -7.19
C VAL A 171 -1.04 -0.42 -6.99
N SER A 172 -2.04 -1.28 -7.22
CA SER A 172 -1.89 -2.73 -7.20
C SER A 172 -1.25 -3.24 -8.50
N SER A 173 -0.73 -4.48 -8.50
CA SER A 173 -0.25 -5.15 -9.70
C SER A 173 -1.34 -5.30 -10.76
N TYR A 174 -2.58 -5.59 -10.35
CA TYR A 174 -3.73 -5.68 -11.25
C TYR A 174 -4.06 -4.37 -11.97
N GLN A 175 -3.96 -3.24 -11.25
CA GLN A 175 -4.16 -1.93 -11.87
C GLN A 175 -3.02 -1.59 -12.82
N LEU A 176 -1.77 -1.93 -12.46
CA LEU A 176 -0.61 -1.70 -13.32
C LEU A 176 -0.67 -2.51 -14.62
N ASP A 177 -1.19 -3.73 -14.60
CA ASP A 177 -1.39 -4.53 -15.81
C ASP A 177 -2.32 -3.85 -16.85
N LEU A 178 -3.19 -2.96 -16.38
CA LEU A 178 -4.16 -2.23 -17.19
C LEU A 178 -3.68 -0.81 -17.56
N THR A 179 -2.38 -0.50 -17.38
CA THR A 179 -1.78 0.81 -17.67
C THR A 179 -0.78 0.75 -18.82
N THR A 180 -0.71 1.82 -19.60
CA THR A 180 0.30 2.02 -20.66
C THR A 180 0.91 3.42 -20.63
N ARG A 181 0.17 4.42 -20.11
CA ARG A 181 0.55 5.85 -20.11
C ARG A 181 0.84 6.41 -18.72
N PHE A 182 0.69 5.60 -17.69
CA PHE A 182 0.87 6.06 -16.33
C PHE A 182 2.32 6.42 -16.05
N ALA A 183 2.61 7.72 -15.95
CA ALA A 183 3.95 8.30 -15.83
C ALA A 183 4.05 9.16 -14.55
N PRO A 184 4.27 8.57 -13.37
CA PRO A 184 4.43 9.33 -12.14
C PRO A 184 5.78 10.05 -12.09
N ASP A 185 5.82 11.23 -11.43
CA ASP A 185 7.06 11.99 -11.19
C ASP A 185 7.99 11.27 -10.21
N VAL A 186 7.39 10.56 -9.23
CA VAL A 186 8.09 9.66 -8.31
C VAL A 186 7.38 8.32 -8.31
N ALA A 187 8.05 7.26 -8.74
CA ALA A 187 7.55 5.89 -8.69
C ALA A 187 8.27 5.09 -7.61
N ILE A 188 7.54 4.37 -6.79
CA ILE A 188 8.05 3.61 -5.65
C ILE A 188 7.68 2.14 -5.78
N LEU A 189 8.68 1.27 -5.75
CA LEU A 189 8.54 -0.16 -5.56
C LEU A 189 9.10 -0.52 -4.19
N THR A 190 8.22 -0.86 -3.24
CA THR A 190 8.64 -1.11 -1.85
C THR A 190 9.41 -2.42 -1.71
N ASN A 191 8.84 -3.52 -2.18
CA ASN A 191 9.41 -4.87 -2.13
C ASN A 191 8.63 -5.82 -3.05
N ILE A 192 9.20 -7.00 -3.30
CA ILE A 192 8.54 -8.07 -4.06
C ILE A 192 8.72 -9.39 -3.32
N SER A 193 7.61 -9.95 -2.83
CA SER A 193 7.52 -11.31 -2.31
C SER A 193 6.34 -12.04 -2.97
N PRO A 194 6.29 -13.38 -2.97
CA PRO A 194 5.22 -14.12 -3.63
C PRO A 194 3.83 -13.73 -3.14
N ASP A 195 2.99 -13.23 -4.04
CA ASP A 195 1.58 -12.94 -3.80
C ASP A 195 0.85 -12.92 -5.16
N HIS A 196 -0.43 -13.33 -5.18
CA HIS A 196 -1.27 -13.26 -6.39
C HIS A 196 -0.69 -13.98 -7.63
N LEU A 197 0.10 -15.04 -7.46
CA LEU A 197 0.79 -15.73 -8.55
C LEU A 197 -0.18 -16.40 -9.54
N ASP A 198 -1.32 -16.86 -9.04
CA ASP A 198 -2.43 -17.41 -9.81
C ASP A 198 -3.00 -16.41 -10.85
N ARG A 199 -2.94 -15.13 -10.55
CA ARG A 199 -3.47 -14.04 -11.37
C ARG A 199 -2.46 -13.47 -12.39
N HIS A 200 -1.17 -13.73 -12.19
CA HIS A 200 -0.06 -13.25 -13.04
C HIS A 200 0.68 -14.37 -13.78
N GLY A 201 0.26 -15.63 -13.59
CA GLY A 201 0.93 -16.79 -14.22
C GLY A 201 2.31 -17.09 -13.63
N GLY A 202 2.54 -16.73 -12.38
CA GLY A 202 3.77 -16.97 -11.66
C GLY A 202 4.50 -15.70 -11.24
N MET A 203 5.72 -15.90 -10.72
CA MET A 203 6.50 -14.83 -10.12
C MET A 203 6.99 -13.79 -11.14
N GLU A 204 7.43 -14.25 -12.32
CA GLU A 204 7.89 -13.37 -13.40
C GLU A 204 6.79 -12.43 -13.90
N GLY A 205 5.56 -12.95 -14.10
CA GLY A 205 4.41 -12.13 -14.50
C GLY A 205 4.05 -11.11 -13.42
N TYR A 206 4.13 -11.49 -12.13
CA TYR A 206 3.87 -10.57 -11.02
C TYR A 206 4.90 -9.43 -10.94
N VAL A 207 6.18 -9.76 -11.14
CA VAL A 207 7.27 -8.78 -11.20
C VAL A 207 7.09 -7.85 -12.39
N ALA A 208 6.82 -8.41 -13.58
CA ALA A 208 6.58 -7.63 -14.81
C ALA A 208 5.41 -6.66 -14.66
N ALA A 209 4.32 -7.10 -14.02
CA ALA A 209 3.17 -6.24 -13.72
C ALA A 209 3.58 -5.03 -12.86
N LYS A 210 4.38 -5.24 -11.80
CA LYS A 210 4.83 -4.15 -10.93
C LYS A 210 5.85 -3.22 -11.58
N GLN A 211 6.72 -3.73 -12.42
CA GLN A 211 7.69 -2.92 -13.17
C GLN A 211 7.03 -1.90 -14.11
N ARG A 212 5.77 -2.12 -14.51
CA ARG A 212 5.02 -1.16 -15.34
C ARG A 212 4.89 0.23 -14.70
N ILE A 213 5.05 0.35 -13.39
CA ILE A 213 5.05 1.66 -12.70
C ILE A 213 6.16 2.60 -13.20
N PHE A 214 7.26 2.04 -13.72
CA PHE A 214 8.41 2.79 -14.25
C PHE A 214 8.34 2.95 -15.78
N GLN A 215 7.49 2.19 -16.47
CA GLN A 215 7.53 2.03 -17.94
C GLN A 215 7.38 3.35 -18.69
N ALA A 216 6.42 4.18 -18.31
CA ALA A 216 6.11 5.45 -18.97
C ALA A 216 6.78 6.66 -18.32
N GLN A 217 7.59 6.49 -17.28
CA GLN A 217 8.29 7.59 -16.63
C GLN A 217 9.23 8.29 -17.62
N VAL A 218 9.30 9.61 -17.51
CA VAL A 218 10.30 10.42 -18.23
C VAL A 218 11.68 10.31 -17.54
N ALA A 219 12.74 10.72 -18.21
CA ALA A 219 14.12 10.57 -17.71
C ALA A 219 14.37 11.34 -16.40
N GLU A 220 13.69 12.47 -16.21
CA GLU A 220 13.82 13.33 -15.03
C GLU A 220 13.05 12.78 -13.81
N ALA A 221 12.09 11.89 -14.03
CA ALA A 221 11.31 11.28 -12.97
C ALA A 221 12.17 10.37 -12.08
N LEU A 222 11.83 10.28 -10.80
CA LEU A 222 12.58 9.49 -9.83
C LEU A 222 11.97 8.11 -9.63
N ALA A 223 12.80 7.07 -9.77
CA ALA A 223 12.48 5.72 -9.35
C ALA A 223 13.05 5.45 -7.94
N LEU A 224 12.22 5.03 -7.00
CA LEU A 224 12.62 4.58 -5.67
C LEU A 224 12.38 3.07 -5.58
N VAL A 225 13.42 2.30 -5.29
CA VAL A 225 13.36 0.84 -5.34
C VAL A 225 13.93 0.23 -4.06
N GLY A 226 13.13 -0.62 -3.38
CA GLY A 226 13.59 -1.47 -2.29
C GLY A 226 14.47 -2.59 -2.83
N VAL A 227 15.65 -2.76 -2.24
CA VAL A 227 16.68 -3.69 -2.74
C VAL A 227 17.07 -4.77 -1.74
N ASP A 228 16.20 -5.06 -0.79
CA ASP A 228 16.46 -6.13 0.18
C ASP A 228 16.35 -7.54 -0.45
N GLU A 229 15.54 -7.68 -1.51
CA GLU A 229 15.35 -8.95 -2.22
C GLU A 229 15.95 -8.89 -3.65
N ALA A 230 16.28 -10.06 -4.19
CA ALA A 230 16.91 -10.22 -5.51
C ALA A 230 16.12 -9.54 -6.65
N TRP A 231 14.78 -9.59 -6.61
CA TRP A 231 13.94 -8.95 -7.62
C TRP A 231 14.08 -7.43 -7.61
N GLY A 232 14.09 -6.82 -6.42
CA GLY A 232 14.33 -5.39 -6.28
C GLY A 232 15.72 -4.97 -6.78
N GLN A 233 16.74 -5.77 -6.47
CA GLN A 233 18.11 -5.55 -6.94
C GLN A 233 18.21 -5.62 -8.46
N GLY A 234 17.58 -6.63 -9.08
CA GLY A 234 17.54 -6.77 -10.54
C GLY A 234 16.86 -5.59 -11.23
N ILE A 235 15.70 -5.16 -10.72
CA ILE A 235 14.98 -3.99 -11.23
C ILE A 235 15.82 -2.71 -11.10
N ALA A 236 16.47 -2.51 -9.96
CA ALA A 236 17.32 -1.36 -9.74
C ALA A 236 18.51 -1.32 -10.69
N THR A 237 19.09 -2.47 -11.02
CA THR A 237 20.16 -2.61 -11.99
C THR A 237 19.68 -2.26 -13.39
N ASP A 238 18.57 -2.86 -13.83
CA ASP A 238 17.97 -2.60 -15.14
C ASP A 238 17.65 -1.11 -15.34
N LEU A 239 17.04 -0.46 -14.34
CA LEU A 239 16.73 0.97 -14.42
C LEU A 239 18.00 1.85 -14.53
N ARG A 240 19.11 1.49 -13.85
CA ARG A 240 20.39 2.21 -13.97
C ARG A 240 21.01 2.05 -15.36
N GLU A 241 20.99 0.83 -15.89
CA GLU A 241 21.51 0.53 -17.23
C GLU A 241 20.75 1.30 -18.31
N HIS A 242 19.46 1.53 -18.10
CA HIS A 242 18.64 2.37 -18.98
C HIS A 242 18.71 3.88 -18.67
N GLY A 243 19.68 4.32 -17.87
CA GLY A 243 19.91 5.74 -17.58
C GLY A 243 18.80 6.41 -16.77
N ARG A 244 17.98 5.65 -16.03
CA ARG A 244 16.92 6.20 -15.19
C ARG A 244 17.50 6.82 -13.92
N ARG A 245 16.89 7.90 -13.47
CA ARG A 245 17.20 8.48 -12.17
C ARG A 245 16.64 7.61 -11.07
N ILE A 246 17.52 6.99 -10.28
CA ILE A 246 17.15 6.01 -9.27
C ILE A 246 17.77 6.33 -7.90
N CYS A 247 17.01 6.07 -6.82
CA CYS A 247 17.52 5.96 -5.46
C CYS A 247 17.05 4.62 -4.89
N THR A 248 17.96 3.85 -4.34
CA THR A 248 17.65 2.55 -3.70
C THR A 248 17.39 2.72 -2.21
N VAL A 249 16.53 1.88 -1.67
CA VAL A 249 16.27 1.79 -0.23
C VAL A 249 16.57 0.37 0.24
N SER A 250 17.47 0.23 1.21
CA SER A 250 17.79 -1.06 1.83
C SER A 250 17.57 -1.01 3.34
N THR A 251 17.26 -2.17 3.93
CA THR A 251 17.14 -2.34 5.38
C THR A 251 18.23 -3.23 5.94
N SER A 252 19.15 -3.73 5.12
CA SER A 252 20.27 -4.55 5.55
C SER A 252 21.29 -3.68 6.26
N ALA A 253 21.31 -3.75 7.60
CA ALA A 253 22.51 -3.38 8.33
C ALA A 253 23.60 -4.40 7.97
N HIS A 254 24.57 -4.01 7.16
CA HIS A 254 25.86 -4.70 7.21
C HIS A 254 26.44 -4.41 8.59
N PRO A 255 26.77 -5.42 9.41
CA PRO A 255 27.54 -5.18 10.62
C PRO A 255 28.93 -4.71 10.15
N ARG A 256 29.18 -3.42 10.22
CA ARG A 256 30.55 -2.92 10.12
C ARG A 256 31.30 -3.47 11.32
N GLY A 257 32.35 -4.24 11.05
CA GLY A 257 33.31 -4.67 12.05
C GLY A 257 33.79 -3.48 12.85
N GLY A 258 33.94 -3.67 14.17
CA GLY A 258 34.18 -2.63 15.15
C GLY A 258 35.24 -1.61 14.74
N GLY A 259 34.87 -0.35 14.85
CA GLY A 259 35.71 0.81 14.72
C GLY A 259 35.18 1.90 15.66
N ASP A 260 36.06 2.52 16.36
CA ASP A 260 35.96 3.44 17.53
C ASP A 260 34.89 4.56 17.42
N PRO A 261 34.48 5.14 18.55
CA PRO A 261 33.44 6.17 18.62
C PRO A 261 33.89 7.46 17.95
N VAL A 262 33.05 7.95 17.02
CA VAL A 262 33.29 9.18 16.24
C VAL A 262 33.28 10.39 17.18
N ARG A 263 34.39 11.13 17.16
CA ARG A 263 34.53 12.46 17.79
C ARG A 263 33.53 13.45 17.13
N GLY A 264 32.87 14.22 18.01
CA GLY A 264 31.94 15.26 17.61
C GLY A 264 32.52 16.27 16.62
N VAL A 265 31.80 16.53 15.56
CA VAL A 265 32.06 17.64 14.63
C VAL A 265 31.12 18.79 14.99
N SER A 266 31.73 19.90 15.39
CA SER A 266 31.07 21.17 15.67
C SER A 266 30.51 21.77 14.37
N THR A 267 29.19 21.99 14.31
CA THR A 267 28.53 22.70 13.22
C THR A 267 28.59 24.18 13.46
N THR A 268 29.42 24.88 12.71
CA THR A 268 29.26 26.32 12.44
C THR A 268 28.46 26.49 11.16
N LEU A 269 27.20 26.92 11.31
CA LEU A 269 26.34 27.29 10.21
C LEU A 269 26.79 28.64 9.61
N ALA A 270 27.19 28.65 8.35
CA ALA A 270 27.30 29.87 7.56
C ALA A 270 26.01 30.05 6.75
N GLU A 271 25.28 31.12 7.04
CA GLU A 271 24.16 31.60 6.22
C GLU A 271 24.66 31.98 4.82
N SER A 272 24.17 31.31 3.79
CA SER A 272 24.32 31.77 2.41
C SER A 272 23.06 31.55 1.61
N GLN A 273 22.52 32.65 1.16
CA GLN A 273 21.55 33.00 0.13
C GLN A 273 21.06 31.84 -0.77
N GLN A 274 19.71 31.69 -0.84
CA GLN A 274 19.01 30.77 -1.71
C GLN A 274 19.29 31.05 -3.20
N PRO A 275 19.62 30.03 -4.03
CA PRO A 275 19.53 30.15 -5.47
C PRO A 275 18.09 29.84 -5.95
N LYS A 276 17.56 30.68 -6.81
CA LYS A 276 16.25 30.57 -7.47
C LYS A 276 16.14 29.47 -8.53
N ASN A 277 17.01 28.47 -8.53
CA ASN A 277 16.92 27.32 -9.42
C ASN A 277 16.80 26.04 -8.59
N TRP A 278 15.63 25.43 -8.69
CA TRP A 278 15.30 24.16 -8.09
C TRP A 278 16.28 23.08 -8.53
N VAL A 279 17.19 22.66 -7.66
CA VAL A 279 17.98 21.45 -7.77
C VAL A 279 17.41 20.49 -6.71
N PRO A 280 16.86 19.34 -7.08
CA PRO A 280 16.35 18.39 -6.10
C PRO A 280 17.50 18.01 -5.15
N ALA A 281 17.30 18.19 -3.87
CA ALA A 281 18.27 17.82 -2.83
C ALA A 281 18.60 16.31 -2.80
N SER A 282 17.86 15.49 -3.57
CA SER A 282 18.13 14.07 -3.81
C SER A 282 19.01 13.81 -5.05
N ALA A 283 19.49 14.85 -5.75
CA ALA A 283 20.27 14.67 -6.98
C ALA A 283 21.65 14.02 -6.76
N GLY A 284 22.04 13.76 -5.50
CA GLY A 284 23.30 13.09 -5.16
C GLY A 284 23.14 11.80 -4.35
N MET A 285 21.95 11.45 -3.86
CA MET A 285 21.77 10.23 -3.07
C MET A 285 21.58 9.01 -3.97
N SER A 286 22.53 8.10 -3.96
CA SER A 286 22.46 6.83 -4.70
C SER A 286 21.64 5.77 -3.97
N GLY A 287 21.51 5.88 -2.63
CA GLY A 287 20.76 4.97 -1.78
C GLY A 287 20.55 5.49 -0.36
N ILE A 288 19.50 4.98 0.29
CA ILE A 288 19.20 5.19 1.70
C ILE A 288 19.22 3.84 2.41
N GLU A 289 19.98 3.75 3.49
CA GLU A 289 19.95 2.63 4.42
C GLU A 289 18.98 2.95 5.56
N ALA A 290 18.02 2.07 5.80
CA ALA A 290 16.99 2.21 6.81
C ALA A 290 17.18 1.18 7.92
N ALA A 291 17.43 1.64 9.13
CA ALA A 291 17.46 0.82 10.33
C ALA A 291 16.34 1.25 11.29
N PRO A 292 15.88 0.36 12.21
CA PRO A 292 14.94 0.78 13.23
C PRO A 292 15.45 2.02 13.99
N GLY A 293 14.70 3.12 13.88
CA GLY A 293 15.05 4.40 14.51
C GLY A 293 16.07 5.27 13.77
N ALA A 294 16.56 4.89 12.58
CA ALA A 294 17.53 5.73 11.87
C ALA A 294 17.45 5.58 10.34
N LEU A 295 17.66 6.68 9.61
CA LEU A 295 17.93 6.69 8.19
C LEU A 295 19.33 7.21 7.94
N THR A 296 20.10 6.55 7.06
CA THR A 296 21.45 6.96 6.69
C THR A 296 21.62 6.96 5.18
N ALA A 297 22.51 7.78 4.65
CA ALA A 297 22.94 7.74 3.25
C ALA A 297 24.45 8.04 3.18
N ASP A 298 25.17 7.26 2.39
CA ASP A 298 26.63 7.38 2.21
C ASP A 298 27.42 7.40 3.53
N GLY A 299 26.82 6.83 4.58
CA GLY A 299 27.40 6.76 5.94
C GLY A 299 27.02 7.90 6.88
N ASP A 300 26.36 8.93 6.39
CA ASP A 300 25.87 10.05 7.20
C ASP A 300 24.43 9.78 7.70
N VAL A 301 24.13 10.21 8.93
CA VAL A 301 22.78 10.13 9.50
C VAL A 301 21.89 11.20 8.85
N LEU A 302 20.86 10.74 8.12
CA LEU A 302 19.83 11.62 7.53
C LEU A 302 18.76 11.96 8.57
N ALA A 303 18.33 10.99 9.38
CA ALA A 303 17.29 11.21 10.37
C ALA A 303 17.44 10.23 11.53
N ASP A 304 17.28 10.74 12.76
CA ASP A 304 17.05 9.92 13.96
C ASP A 304 15.52 9.82 14.15
N LEU A 305 15.01 8.60 14.02
CA LEU A 305 13.59 8.27 14.15
C LEU A 305 13.30 7.46 15.42
N SER A 306 14.24 7.39 16.36
CA SER A 306 14.12 6.59 17.59
C SER A 306 12.90 6.98 18.43
N ALA A 307 12.47 8.23 18.36
CA ALA A 307 11.26 8.75 19.02
C ALA A 307 9.99 8.66 18.18
N ALA A 308 10.04 8.18 16.92
CA ALA A 308 8.89 8.00 16.05
C ALA A 308 8.07 6.75 16.44
N ARG A 309 7.20 6.89 17.44
CA ARG A 309 6.47 5.77 18.07
C ARG A 309 5.57 4.99 17.13
N SER A 310 5.06 5.63 16.08
CA SER A 310 4.18 5.02 15.06
C SER A 310 4.93 4.24 13.99
N LEU A 311 6.27 4.30 13.98
CA LEU A 311 7.12 3.67 12.98
C LEU A 311 8.05 2.60 13.59
N PRO A 312 7.54 1.64 14.38
CA PRO A 312 8.37 0.61 14.98
C PRO A 312 8.82 -0.40 13.92
N GLY A 313 10.02 -0.96 14.13
CA GLY A 313 10.53 -2.08 13.36
C GLY A 313 11.14 -1.69 12.01
N ARG A 314 11.83 -2.68 11.43
CA ARG A 314 12.65 -2.55 10.22
C ARG A 314 11.82 -2.15 8.99
N HIS A 315 10.63 -2.74 8.82
CA HIS A 315 9.75 -2.46 7.70
C HIS A 315 9.22 -1.02 7.69
N ASN A 316 8.96 -0.43 8.88
CA ASN A 316 8.55 0.97 8.96
C ASN A 316 9.73 1.93 8.75
N ALA A 317 10.95 1.53 9.10
CA ALA A 317 12.14 2.28 8.73
C ALA A 317 12.28 2.35 7.19
N GLN A 318 12.02 1.24 6.48
CA GLN A 318 11.98 1.22 5.02
C GLN A 318 10.88 2.15 4.46
N ASN A 319 9.66 2.09 5.00
CA ASN A 319 8.57 2.97 4.62
C ASN A 319 8.93 4.46 4.85
N ALA A 320 9.60 4.76 5.96
CA ALA A 320 10.08 6.10 6.29
C ALA A 320 11.16 6.59 5.31
N ALA A 321 12.08 5.73 4.89
CA ALA A 321 13.08 6.06 3.88
C ALA A 321 12.45 6.42 2.54
N PHE A 322 11.45 5.67 2.08
CA PHE A 322 10.69 6.01 0.87
C PHE A 322 9.96 7.34 1.01
N ALA A 323 9.32 7.58 2.15
CA ALA A 323 8.60 8.83 2.39
C ALA A 323 9.53 10.03 2.45
N TYR A 324 10.67 9.89 3.12
CA TYR A 324 11.71 10.91 3.14
C TYR A 324 12.20 11.25 1.73
N ALA A 325 12.62 10.22 0.96
CA ALA A 325 13.13 10.41 -0.39
C ALA A 325 12.10 11.05 -1.34
N ALA A 326 10.83 10.61 -1.27
CA ALA A 326 9.75 11.18 -2.06
C ALA A 326 9.48 12.65 -1.70
N ALA A 327 9.43 12.99 -0.42
CA ALA A 327 9.23 14.35 0.06
C ALA A 327 10.38 15.26 -0.40
N ARG A 328 11.62 14.82 -0.25
CA ARG A 328 12.81 15.54 -0.73
C ARG A 328 12.79 15.76 -2.25
N ALA A 329 12.37 14.73 -3.02
CA ALA A 329 12.23 14.84 -4.48
C ALA A 329 11.17 15.86 -4.90
N LEU A 330 10.17 16.10 -4.05
CA LEU A 330 9.13 17.11 -4.26
C LEU A 330 9.48 18.49 -3.71
N GLY A 331 10.70 18.68 -3.19
CA GLY A 331 11.22 19.96 -2.73
C GLY A 331 10.89 20.31 -1.26
N VAL A 332 10.39 19.34 -0.48
CA VAL A 332 10.21 19.52 0.97
C VAL A 332 11.59 19.68 1.63
N LEU A 333 11.74 20.64 2.52
CA LEU A 333 12.98 20.85 3.27
C LEU A 333 13.29 19.63 4.15
N HIS A 334 14.58 19.45 4.45
CA HIS A 334 15.05 18.29 5.24
C HIS A 334 14.34 18.23 6.60
N GLU A 335 14.34 19.34 7.32
CA GLU A 335 13.79 19.47 8.66
C GLU A 335 12.28 19.16 8.68
N ALA A 336 11.55 19.70 7.70
CA ALA A 336 10.11 19.46 7.57
C ALA A 336 9.80 18.00 7.20
N ALA A 337 10.64 17.36 6.39
CA ALA A 337 10.48 15.95 6.08
C ALA A 337 10.71 15.07 7.31
N VAL A 338 11.74 15.34 8.10
CA VAL A 338 12.04 14.62 9.34
C VAL A 338 10.93 14.85 10.38
N GLU A 339 10.49 16.10 10.58
CA GLU A 339 9.40 16.42 11.49
C GLU A 339 8.10 15.70 11.11
N GLY A 340 7.78 15.65 9.81
CA GLY A 340 6.63 14.91 9.30
C GLY A 340 6.71 13.40 9.60
N LEU A 341 7.89 12.79 9.50
CA LEU A 341 8.10 11.39 9.89
C LEU A 341 7.90 11.18 11.40
N MET A 342 8.42 12.08 12.22
CA MET A 342 8.33 12.00 13.67
C MET A 342 6.90 12.17 14.21
N THR A 343 6.10 12.97 13.51
CA THR A 343 4.72 13.30 13.91
C THR A 343 3.66 12.42 13.23
N PHE A 344 4.05 11.44 12.43
CA PHE A 344 3.11 10.55 11.76
C PHE A 344 2.28 9.76 12.77
N PRO A 345 0.93 9.86 12.74
CA PRO A 345 0.08 9.20 13.74
C PRO A 345 -0.08 7.68 13.53
N GLY A 346 0.49 7.12 12.46
CA GLY A 346 0.23 5.74 12.06
C GLY A 346 -1.01 5.60 11.18
N LEU A 347 -1.34 4.35 10.85
CA LEU A 347 -2.56 3.99 10.12
C LEU A 347 -3.47 3.15 11.01
N ALA A 348 -4.77 3.41 10.94
CA ALA A 348 -5.76 2.53 11.52
C ALA A 348 -5.58 1.09 11.01
N HIS A 349 -5.74 0.12 11.89
CA HIS A 349 -5.65 -1.31 11.60
C HIS A 349 -4.29 -1.79 11.07
N ARG A 350 -3.22 -1.01 11.28
CA ARG A 350 -1.86 -1.36 10.83
C ARG A 350 -0.84 -1.03 11.94
N MET A 351 -0.51 -2.04 12.75
CA MET A 351 0.32 -1.91 13.95
C MET A 351 -0.16 -0.78 14.87
N GLU A 352 -1.44 -0.53 14.85
CA GLU A 352 -2.10 0.57 15.56
C GLU A 352 -2.20 0.25 17.06
N ALA A 353 -1.68 1.13 17.91
CA ALA A 353 -1.92 1.05 19.34
C ALA A 353 -3.36 1.50 19.65
N VAL A 354 -4.23 0.54 19.98
CA VAL A 354 -5.65 0.80 20.23
C VAL A 354 -5.90 1.26 21.66
N GLY A 355 -5.18 0.67 22.61
CA GLY A 355 -5.38 1.00 24.01
C GLY A 355 -4.49 0.22 24.95
N ARG A 356 -4.54 0.59 26.23
CA ARG A 356 -3.75 0.00 27.32
C ARG A 356 -4.64 -0.36 28.51
N LEU A 357 -4.47 -1.58 29.02
CA LEU A 357 -5.08 -2.04 30.27
C LEU A 357 -3.95 -2.42 31.26
N GLY A 358 -3.70 -1.53 32.22
CA GLY A 358 -2.54 -1.69 33.10
C GLY A 358 -1.21 -1.70 32.30
N ALA A 359 -0.48 -2.80 32.38
CA ALA A 359 0.77 -3.01 31.66
C ALA A 359 0.59 -3.67 30.27
N VAL A 360 -0.65 -4.05 29.92
CA VAL A 360 -0.97 -4.72 28.64
C VAL A 360 -1.30 -3.70 27.57
N ARG A 361 -0.58 -3.73 26.45
CA ARG A 361 -0.87 -2.94 25.24
C ARG A 361 -1.60 -3.79 24.20
N PHE A 362 -2.58 -3.20 23.53
CA PHE A 362 -3.36 -3.85 22.47
C PHE A 362 -3.03 -3.22 21.14
N ILE A 363 -2.51 -4.05 20.21
CA ILE A 363 -2.06 -3.62 18.89
C ILE A 363 -2.95 -4.23 17.82
N ASN A 364 -3.50 -3.38 16.97
CA ASN A 364 -4.38 -3.73 15.87
C ASN A 364 -3.60 -3.72 14.55
N ASP A 365 -3.34 -4.91 14.02
CA ASP A 365 -2.80 -5.11 12.68
C ASP A 365 -3.77 -5.93 11.82
N SER A 366 -5.06 -5.60 11.88
CA SER A 366 -6.09 -6.31 11.11
C SER A 366 -5.83 -6.33 9.60
N LYS A 367 -5.04 -5.38 9.07
CA LYS A 367 -4.57 -5.35 7.68
C LYS A 367 -3.55 -6.44 7.35
N GLY A 368 -2.96 -7.11 8.32
CA GLY A 368 -2.07 -8.26 8.17
C GLY A 368 -2.80 -9.50 7.63
N THR A 369 -3.21 -9.47 6.36
CA THR A 369 -4.08 -10.47 5.72
C THR A 369 -3.33 -11.62 5.07
N ASN A 370 -2.03 -11.75 5.28
CA ASN A 370 -1.19 -12.84 4.81
C ASN A 370 -0.03 -13.11 5.79
N ALA A 371 0.65 -14.24 5.62
CA ALA A 371 1.76 -14.65 6.48
C ALA A 371 2.92 -13.63 6.49
N ASP A 372 3.27 -13.05 5.34
CA ASP A 372 4.36 -12.07 5.25
C ASP A 372 4.07 -10.79 6.05
N ALA A 373 2.84 -10.30 6.01
CA ALA A 373 2.43 -9.16 6.83
C ALA A 373 2.48 -9.51 8.32
N ALA A 374 1.95 -10.68 8.71
CA ALA A 374 2.00 -11.15 10.09
C ALA A 374 3.44 -11.40 10.58
N ARG A 375 4.35 -11.84 9.70
CA ARG A 375 5.79 -11.94 9.99
C ARG A 375 6.34 -10.61 10.50
N GLN A 376 6.03 -9.52 9.80
CA GLN A 376 6.50 -8.19 10.17
C GLN A 376 5.97 -7.76 11.55
N ALA A 377 4.69 -8.03 11.81
CA ALA A 377 4.05 -7.71 13.08
C ALA A 377 4.65 -8.52 14.25
N LEU A 378 4.81 -9.83 14.09
CA LEU A 378 5.40 -10.71 15.09
C LEU A 378 6.87 -10.36 15.38
N SER A 379 7.65 -10.02 14.34
CA SER A 379 9.06 -9.63 14.49
C SER A 379 9.26 -8.28 15.20
N SER A 380 8.20 -7.48 15.34
CA SER A 380 8.27 -6.16 15.98
C SER A 380 8.34 -6.23 17.51
N TYR A 381 8.05 -7.40 18.09
CA TYR A 381 8.01 -7.60 19.54
C TYR A 381 8.75 -8.88 19.94
N PRO A 382 9.43 -8.89 21.09
CA PRO A 382 10.13 -10.09 21.57
C PRO A 382 9.16 -11.18 22.03
N SER A 383 7.95 -10.82 22.47
CA SER A 383 6.89 -11.75 22.88
C SER A 383 5.53 -11.11 22.71
N VAL A 384 4.54 -11.91 22.22
CA VAL A 384 3.17 -11.46 21.99
C VAL A 384 2.14 -12.51 22.41
N PHE A 385 0.96 -12.06 22.84
CA PHE A 385 -0.28 -12.81 22.88
C PHE A 385 -0.98 -12.59 21.56
N TRP A 386 -0.92 -13.57 20.66
CA TRP A 386 -1.23 -13.42 19.24
C TRP A 386 -2.68 -13.83 18.91
N ILE A 387 -3.48 -12.91 18.36
CA ILE A 387 -4.81 -13.21 17.81
C ILE A 387 -4.65 -13.39 16.29
N ALA A 388 -4.95 -14.62 15.80
CA ALA A 388 -4.78 -15.02 14.42
C ALA A 388 -5.98 -15.80 13.88
N GLY A 389 -6.15 -15.78 12.55
CA GLY A 389 -7.19 -16.54 11.86
C GLY A 389 -8.15 -15.70 11.03
N GLY A 390 -9.10 -16.36 10.41
CA GLY A 390 -9.97 -15.84 9.38
C GLY A 390 -9.97 -16.80 8.19
N LYS A 391 -10.14 -16.29 6.95
CA LYS A 391 -10.04 -17.09 5.73
C LYS A 391 -8.59 -17.16 5.27
N ALA A 392 -7.95 -18.32 5.45
CA ALA A 392 -6.55 -18.53 5.11
C ALA A 392 -6.28 -18.37 3.60
N LYS A 393 -5.08 -17.90 3.29
CA LYS A 393 -4.47 -18.04 1.96
C LYS A 393 -3.67 -19.36 1.88
N GLU A 394 -3.26 -19.72 0.68
CA GLU A 394 -2.41 -20.90 0.45
C GLU A 394 -1.15 -20.85 1.33
N GLY A 395 -0.80 -21.96 1.95
CA GLY A 395 0.33 -22.09 2.88
C GLY A 395 0.05 -21.65 4.32
N GLY A 396 -1.08 -21.01 4.62
CA GLY A 396 -1.48 -20.66 5.99
C GLY A 396 -0.41 -19.87 6.75
N VAL A 397 -0.01 -20.36 7.94
CA VAL A 397 1.04 -19.76 8.79
C VAL A 397 2.32 -20.62 8.84
N GLU A 398 2.46 -21.58 7.96
CA GLU A 398 3.64 -22.47 7.90
C GLU A 398 4.95 -21.67 7.76
N ALA A 399 4.93 -20.62 6.94
CA ALA A 399 6.07 -19.74 6.74
C ALA A 399 6.50 -18.95 7.99
N LEU A 400 5.74 -19.00 9.09
CA LEU A 400 6.01 -18.25 10.33
C LEU A 400 6.62 -19.11 11.44
N ARG A 401 6.94 -20.38 11.21
CA ARG A 401 7.44 -21.30 12.25
C ARG A 401 8.65 -20.79 13.00
N ASP A 402 9.55 -20.09 12.32
CA ASP A 402 10.74 -19.48 12.91
C ASP A 402 10.42 -18.35 13.92
N LEU A 403 9.20 -17.79 13.86
CA LEU A 403 8.72 -16.76 14.79
C LEU A 403 7.80 -17.29 15.90
N PHE A 404 7.45 -18.57 15.89
CA PHE A 404 6.64 -19.14 16.97
C PHE A 404 7.25 -19.00 18.36
N PRO A 405 8.59 -18.95 18.55
CA PRO A 405 9.19 -18.59 19.84
C PRO A 405 8.84 -17.19 20.36
N HIS A 406 8.38 -16.28 19.49
CA HIS A 406 7.86 -14.95 19.88
C HIS A 406 6.40 -15.01 20.36
N VAL A 407 5.71 -16.14 20.17
CA VAL A 407 4.30 -16.29 20.54
C VAL A 407 4.19 -16.90 21.92
N ALA A 408 3.89 -16.08 22.93
CA ALA A 408 3.62 -16.57 24.28
C ALA A 408 2.37 -17.47 24.30
N LYS A 409 1.31 -17.09 23.57
CA LYS A 409 0.12 -17.89 23.35
C LYS A 409 -0.68 -17.33 22.18
N ALA A 410 -1.26 -18.21 21.36
CA ALA A 410 -2.12 -17.84 20.22
C ALA A 410 -3.61 -18.03 20.56
N TYR A 411 -4.45 -17.13 20.05
CA TYR A 411 -5.91 -17.14 20.17
C TYR A 411 -6.49 -17.17 18.76
N LEU A 412 -7.05 -18.32 18.39
CA LEU A 412 -7.41 -18.62 17.01
C LEU A 412 -8.88 -18.34 16.76
N ILE A 413 -9.17 -17.59 15.69
CA ILE A 413 -10.52 -17.18 15.28
C ILE A 413 -10.84 -17.61 13.85
N GLY A 414 -12.12 -17.69 13.51
CA GLY A 414 -12.57 -17.91 12.14
C GLY A 414 -12.28 -19.29 11.57
N GLU A 415 -12.43 -19.39 10.24
CA GLU A 415 -12.39 -20.64 9.47
C GLU A 415 -11.03 -21.37 9.57
N ALA A 416 -9.93 -20.62 9.64
CA ALA A 416 -8.57 -21.19 9.67
C ALA A 416 -8.13 -21.67 11.06
N ALA A 417 -8.94 -21.52 12.10
CA ALA A 417 -8.52 -21.75 13.49
C ALA A 417 -7.95 -23.16 13.73
N GLU A 418 -8.61 -24.20 13.25
CA GLU A 418 -8.15 -25.59 13.43
C GLU A 418 -6.86 -25.89 12.66
N ALA A 419 -6.76 -25.46 11.39
CA ALA A 419 -5.57 -25.66 10.59
C ALA A 419 -4.34 -24.90 11.16
N PHE A 420 -4.59 -23.72 11.76
CA PHE A 420 -3.52 -22.97 12.45
C PHE A 420 -3.11 -23.65 13.76
N ALA A 421 -4.04 -24.26 14.49
CA ALA A 421 -3.74 -25.04 15.69
C ALA A 421 -2.81 -26.22 15.34
N GLU A 422 -3.11 -26.94 14.27
CA GLU A 422 -2.26 -28.03 13.77
C GLU A 422 -0.84 -27.53 13.41
N THR A 423 -0.75 -26.39 12.71
CA THR A 423 0.53 -25.78 12.30
C THR A 423 1.36 -25.29 13.49
N LEU A 424 0.72 -24.74 14.51
CA LEU A 424 1.34 -24.25 15.74
C LEU A 424 1.93 -25.40 16.60
N GLY A 425 1.33 -26.59 16.54
CA GLY A 425 1.82 -27.76 17.27
C GLY A 425 1.92 -27.51 18.77
N ASP A 426 3.13 -27.59 19.33
CA ASP A 426 3.39 -27.41 20.78
C ASP A 426 3.36 -25.94 21.25
N THR A 427 3.27 -24.96 20.33
CA THR A 427 3.11 -23.55 20.70
C THR A 427 1.79 -23.37 21.43
N PRO A 428 1.76 -22.76 22.63
CA PRO A 428 0.52 -22.60 23.39
C PRO A 428 -0.55 -21.87 22.55
N HIS A 429 -1.72 -22.49 22.41
CA HIS A 429 -2.83 -21.90 21.66
C HIS A 429 -4.20 -22.31 22.21
N ILE A 430 -5.24 -21.60 21.77
CA ILE A 430 -6.64 -21.89 22.10
C ILE A 430 -7.56 -21.47 20.95
N LEU A 431 -8.59 -22.26 20.68
CA LEU A 431 -9.66 -21.93 19.75
C LEU A 431 -10.62 -20.93 20.43
N ALA A 432 -10.45 -19.65 20.13
CA ALA A 432 -11.27 -18.58 20.69
C ALA A 432 -12.57 -18.36 19.89
N HIS A 433 -12.59 -18.72 18.62
CA HIS A 433 -13.68 -18.65 17.66
C HIS A 433 -14.12 -17.22 17.29
N THR A 434 -14.32 -16.32 18.27
CA THR A 434 -14.78 -14.94 18.03
C THR A 434 -13.73 -13.91 18.47
N MET A 435 -13.82 -12.69 17.93
CA MET A 435 -12.91 -11.59 18.26
C MET A 435 -13.01 -11.19 19.73
N GLU A 436 -14.22 -11.05 20.24
CA GLU A 436 -14.49 -10.61 21.62
C GLU A 436 -13.85 -11.59 22.60
N ARG A 437 -14.08 -12.89 22.40
CA ARG A 437 -13.53 -13.93 23.26
C ARG A 437 -12.00 -14.01 23.18
N ALA A 438 -11.44 -13.83 21.98
CA ALA A 438 -9.99 -13.81 21.78
C ALA A 438 -9.34 -12.65 22.55
N VAL A 439 -9.93 -11.45 22.47
CA VAL A 439 -9.44 -10.24 23.16
C VAL A 439 -9.56 -10.41 24.68
N GLU A 440 -10.68 -10.91 25.19
CA GLU A 440 -10.89 -11.16 26.62
C GLU A 440 -9.85 -12.13 27.19
N MET A 441 -9.67 -13.29 26.53
CA MET A 441 -8.75 -14.33 26.97
C MET A 441 -7.29 -13.87 26.87
N ALA A 442 -6.91 -13.23 25.74
CA ALA A 442 -5.56 -12.72 25.54
C ALA A 442 -5.21 -11.63 26.56
N GLY A 443 -6.15 -10.70 26.80
CA GLY A 443 -5.96 -9.66 27.82
C GLY A 443 -5.79 -10.20 29.23
N ALA A 444 -6.60 -11.20 29.61
CA ALA A 444 -6.51 -11.85 30.93
C ALA A 444 -5.20 -12.63 31.11
N ASP A 445 -4.76 -13.38 30.08
CA ASP A 445 -3.51 -14.13 30.16
C ASP A 445 -2.28 -13.20 30.13
N ALA A 446 -2.32 -12.14 29.32
CA ALA A 446 -1.29 -11.12 29.30
C ALA A 446 -1.15 -10.39 30.65
N ALA A 447 -2.27 -10.06 31.31
CA ALA A 447 -2.27 -9.43 32.62
C ALA A 447 -1.67 -10.36 33.71
N LYS A 448 -1.94 -11.67 33.64
CA LYS A 448 -1.38 -12.67 34.55
C LYS A 448 0.13 -12.88 34.36
N ALA A 449 0.63 -12.73 33.14
CA ALA A 449 2.05 -12.89 32.85
C ALA A 449 2.93 -11.81 33.53
N GLY A 450 2.35 -10.66 33.86
CA GLY A 450 3.02 -9.53 34.51
C GLY A 450 4.01 -8.80 33.61
N GLY A 451 4.47 -7.64 34.04
CA GLY A 451 5.32 -6.78 33.23
C GLY A 451 4.61 -6.19 32.00
N GLU A 452 5.36 -5.53 31.13
CA GLU A 452 4.80 -5.01 29.88
C GLU A 452 4.52 -6.15 28.90
N GLN A 453 3.28 -6.28 28.47
CA GLN A 453 2.82 -7.33 27.55
C GLN A 453 2.12 -6.71 26.33
N VAL A 454 2.13 -7.45 25.21
CA VAL A 454 1.47 -7.05 23.97
C VAL A 454 0.45 -8.10 23.58
N VAL A 455 -0.82 -7.68 23.43
CA VAL A 455 -1.85 -8.42 22.72
C VAL A 455 -1.89 -7.91 21.29
N LEU A 456 -1.56 -8.77 20.32
CA LEU A 456 -1.41 -8.42 18.91
C LEU A 456 -2.49 -9.11 18.08
N LEU A 457 -3.38 -8.33 17.47
CA LEU A 457 -4.19 -8.80 16.34
C LEU A 457 -3.36 -8.67 15.06
N SER A 458 -2.87 -9.75 14.50
CA SER A 458 -2.28 -9.82 13.14
C SER A 458 -2.69 -11.14 12.50
N PRO A 459 -3.83 -11.15 11.79
CA PRO A 459 -4.59 -12.36 11.52
C PRO A 459 -3.94 -13.37 10.58
N ALA A 460 -2.97 -12.95 9.75
CA ALA A 460 -2.41 -13.74 8.64
C ALA A 460 -3.45 -14.25 7.61
N CYS A 461 -4.69 -13.78 7.70
CA CYS A 461 -5.86 -14.23 6.95
C CYS A 461 -6.68 -13.07 6.42
N ALA A 462 -7.39 -13.28 5.30
CA ALA A 462 -8.50 -12.42 4.92
C ALA A 462 -9.63 -12.51 5.98
N SER A 463 -10.53 -11.52 5.97
CA SER A 463 -11.59 -11.38 7.01
C SER A 463 -12.94 -11.95 6.60
N PHE A 464 -13.11 -12.34 5.32
CA PHE A 464 -14.41 -12.56 4.67
C PHE A 464 -15.25 -13.72 5.20
N ASP A 465 -14.73 -14.51 6.15
CA ASP A 465 -15.45 -15.56 6.85
C ASP A 465 -16.33 -15.00 7.99
N GLN A 466 -15.85 -13.98 8.70
CA GLN A 466 -16.56 -13.40 9.86
C GLN A 466 -16.87 -11.92 9.70
N PHE A 467 -16.15 -11.20 8.81
CA PHE A 467 -16.28 -9.75 8.63
C PHE A 467 -16.26 -9.39 7.14
N PRO A 468 -16.99 -8.35 6.70
CA PRO A 468 -17.06 -7.94 5.30
C PRO A 468 -15.71 -7.45 4.74
N ASP A 469 -14.86 -6.89 5.61
CA ASP A 469 -13.52 -6.41 5.27
C ASP A 469 -12.61 -6.36 6.50
N PHE A 470 -11.33 -6.03 6.31
CA PHE A 470 -10.36 -5.95 7.40
C PHE A 470 -10.60 -4.73 8.29
N GLU A 471 -11.21 -3.66 7.78
CA GLU A 471 -11.57 -2.47 8.53
C GLU A 471 -12.60 -2.82 9.61
N VAL A 472 -13.69 -3.48 9.24
CA VAL A 472 -14.72 -3.93 10.20
C VAL A 472 -14.15 -4.92 11.21
N ARG A 473 -13.26 -5.84 10.80
CA ARG A 473 -12.55 -6.72 11.75
C ARG A 473 -11.69 -5.93 12.74
N GLY A 474 -10.98 -4.91 12.26
CA GLY A 474 -10.16 -4.06 13.10
C GLY A 474 -10.96 -3.19 14.07
N GLU A 475 -12.13 -2.71 13.64
CA GLU A 475 -13.06 -1.99 14.54
C GLU A 475 -13.68 -2.93 15.59
N ALA A 476 -13.99 -4.18 15.24
CA ALA A 476 -14.46 -5.17 16.21
C ALA A 476 -13.39 -5.44 17.29
N PHE A 477 -12.11 -5.54 16.90
CA PHE A 477 -11.00 -5.64 17.87
C PHE A 477 -10.94 -4.41 18.77
N ARG A 478 -10.98 -3.21 18.19
CA ARG A 478 -11.00 -1.94 18.96
C ARG A 478 -12.14 -1.91 19.96
N ALA A 479 -13.37 -2.24 19.52
CA ALA A 479 -14.54 -2.26 20.37
C ALA A 479 -14.38 -3.25 21.52
N ALA A 480 -13.89 -4.46 21.26
CA ALA A 480 -13.64 -5.48 22.26
C ALA A 480 -12.60 -5.02 23.30
N VAL A 481 -11.49 -4.39 22.86
CA VAL A 481 -10.46 -3.85 23.74
C VAL A 481 -11.01 -2.76 24.67
N LEU A 482 -11.79 -1.83 24.13
CA LEU A 482 -12.39 -0.75 24.92
C LEU A 482 -13.45 -1.30 25.91
N ALA A 483 -14.18 -2.36 25.54
CA ALA A 483 -15.14 -3.04 26.41
C ALA A 483 -14.47 -3.69 27.64
N LEU A 484 -13.19 -4.07 27.55
CA LEU A 484 -12.41 -4.53 28.71
C LEU A 484 -12.04 -3.39 29.70
N GLY A 485 -12.37 -2.13 29.37
CA GLY A 485 -11.98 -0.97 30.17
C GLY A 485 -10.57 -0.47 29.88
N ALA A 486 -9.96 -0.87 28.76
CA ALA A 486 -8.68 -0.34 28.34
C ALA A 486 -8.81 1.16 28.05
N LYS A 487 -7.82 1.93 28.48
CA LYS A 487 -7.72 3.36 28.12
C LYS A 487 -7.24 3.46 26.68
N ALA A 488 -7.99 4.16 25.84
CA ALA A 488 -7.57 4.42 24.48
C ALA A 488 -6.18 5.07 24.48
N GLU A 489 -5.26 4.53 23.70
CA GLU A 489 -4.04 5.27 23.36
C GLU A 489 -4.42 6.23 22.22
N PRO A 490 -4.14 7.54 22.32
CA PRO A 490 -4.31 8.43 21.18
C PRO A 490 -3.45 7.88 20.04
N ALA A 491 -3.96 7.99 18.81
CA ALA A 491 -3.14 7.75 17.62
C ALA A 491 -1.85 8.57 17.81
N ALA A 492 -0.72 7.87 17.77
CA ALA A 492 0.59 8.41 18.14
C ALA A 492 0.99 9.59 17.25
#